data_8f4895b74cff33e83f5065b6b0ed2180
#
_entry.id   8f4895b74cff33e83f5065b6b0ed2180
#
_cell.length_a   1.000
_cell.length_b   1.000
_cell.length_c   1.000
_cell.angle_alpha   90.00
_cell.angle_beta   90.00
_cell.angle_gamma   90.00
#
_symmetry.space_group_name_H-M   'P 1'
#
loop_
_entity.id
_entity.type
_entity.pdbx_description
1 polymer ?
#
loop_
_entity_poly.entity_id
_entity_poly.type
_entity_poly.pdbx_seq_one_letter_code
_entity_poly.pdbx_strand_id
1 'polypeptide(L)'
;MKLTISLTAFLGFFWVLHSEVSTDNTEVPSPRIIQPIRSRIGAVLGKRLVIDCKADPGLPDDFTLVYWLVNGTFPEVAYTDGRVSETEESVSEDGRVIQRSLVFKSVTAEDFRSTFTCVINSPAGLDQRTVTLMANHKAIFPPLSPTPNTKPRREQ
;
A
#
# COMPACT_ATOMS: atom_id res chain seq x y z
N MET A 1 68.55 51.34 -40.05
CA MET A 1 67.62 51.37 -38.91
C MET A 1 66.77 50.07 -39.00
N LYS A 2 67.06 49.14 -38.12
CA LYS A 2 66.30 47.83 -38.02
C LYS A 2 65.32 47.96 -36.85
N LEU A 3 64.04 47.89 -37.13
CA LEU A 3 62.99 47.91 -36.14
C LEU A 3 62.75 46.44 -35.73
N THR A 4 63.11 46.05 -34.52
CA THR A 4 62.77 44.76 -33.94
C THR A 4 61.47 44.90 -33.18
N ILE A 5 60.43 44.27 -33.70
CA ILE A 5 59.16 44.15 -33.01
C ILE A 5 59.26 42.91 -32.08
N SER A 6 59.24 43.19 -30.75
CA SER A 6 59.19 42.14 -29.73
C SER A 6 57.72 41.68 -29.60
N LEU A 7 57.49 40.44 -29.95
CA LEU A 7 56.17 39.79 -29.78
C LEU A 7 56.10 39.18 -28.36
N THR A 8 55.59 39.93 -27.41
CA THR A 8 55.26 39.39 -26.07
C THR A 8 53.98 38.58 -26.17
N ALA A 9 54.12 37.26 -26.06
CA ALA A 9 53.00 36.33 -25.97
C ALA A 9 52.34 36.49 -24.58
N PHE A 10 51.12 37.04 -24.58
CA PHE A 10 50.23 36.99 -23.42
C PHE A 10 49.63 35.57 -23.32
N LEU A 11 50.24 34.73 -22.46
CA LEU A 11 49.61 33.51 -22.01
C LEU A 11 48.47 33.87 -21.01
N GLY A 12 47.28 34.10 -21.54
CA GLY A 12 46.07 34.23 -20.73
C GLY A 12 45.75 32.89 -20.10
N PHE A 13 45.98 32.78 -18.79
CA PHE A 13 45.45 31.69 -17.98
C PHE A 13 43.95 31.81 -17.92
N PHE A 14 43.24 31.04 -18.76
CA PHE A 14 41.82 30.83 -18.60
C PHE A 14 41.63 29.87 -17.43
N TRP A 15 41.39 30.41 -16.23
CA TRP A 15 40.79 29.65 -15.15
C TRP A 15 39.33 29.39 -15.51
N VAL A 16 39.07 28.24 -16.09
CA VAL A 16 37.72 27.70 -16.19
C VAL A 16 37.32 27.30 -14.76
N LEU A 17 36.56 28.15 -14.11
CA LEU A 17 35.84 27.78 -12.89
C LEU A 17 34.83 26.69 -13.28
N HIS A 18 35.24 25.45 -13.10
CA HIS A 18 34.30 24.35 -13.08
C HIS A 18 33.50 24.52 -11.79
N SER A 19 32.36 25.20 -11.90
CA SER A 19 31.33 25.10 -10.89
C SER A 19 30.82 23.65 -10.96
N GLU A 20 31.31 22.80 -10.06
CA GLU A 20 30.67 21.54 -9.78
C GLU A 20 29.26 21.87 -9.27
N VAL A 21 28.28 21.78 -10.16
CA VAL A 21 26.87 21.72 -9.75
C VAL A 21 26.75 20.39 -9.02
N SER A 22 26.92 20.41 -7.70
CA SER A 22 26.42 19.34 -6.85
C SER A 22 24.94 19.24 -7.10
N THR A 23 24.53 18.35 -8.00
CA THR A 23 23.19 17.84 -8.01
C THR A 23 23.02 17.08 -6.72
N ASP A 24 22.55 17.79 -5.69
CA ASP A 24 22.00 17.16 -4.49
C ASP A 24 20.79 16.38 -5.00
N ASN A 25 21.03 15.11 -5.35
CA ASN A 25 19.99 14.15 -5.63
C ASN A 25 19.29 13.86 -4.30
N THR A 26 18.50 14.80 -3.82
CA THR A 26 17.49 14.54 -2.81
C THR A 26 16.49 13.62 -3.49
N GLU A 27 16.76 12.31 -3.42
CA GLU A 27 15.86 11.28 -3.94
C GLU A 27 14.55 11.43 -3.20
N VAL A 28 13.54 11.91 -3.90
CA VAL A 28 12.20 12.05 -3.35
C VAL A 28 11.72 10.65 -2.98
N PRO A 29 11.37 10.39 -1.71
CA PRO A 29 10.92 9.06 -1.29
C PRO A 29 9.70 8.64 -2.11
N SER A 30 9.78 7.49 -2.78
CA SER A 30 8.65 6.91 -3.51
C SER A 30 7.54 6.49 -2.56
N PRO A 31 6.26 6.59 -2.96
CA PRO A 31 5.15 6.13 -2.16
C PRO A 31 5.26 4.63 -1.87
N ARG A 32 4.73 4.19 -0.73
CA ARG A 32 4.84 2.80 -0.30
C ARG A 32 3.62 2.33 0.45
N ILE A 33 3.10 1.14 0.09
CA ILE A 33 2.03 0.48 0.83
C ILE A 33 2.60 -0.21 2.06
N ILE A 34 2.09 0.17 3.24
CA ILE A 34 2.45 -0.37 4.55
C ILE A 34 1.56 -1.58 4.86
N GLN A 35 0.26 -1.51 4.55
CA GLN A 35 -0.72 -2.57 4.70
C GLN A 35 -1.59 -2.67 3.45
N PRO A 36 -2.02 -3.88 3.09
CA PRO A 36 -1.85 -5.17 3.77
C PRO A 36 -0.43 -5.74 3.59
N ILE A 37 0.10 -6.38 4.65
CA ILE A 37 1.43 -7.02 4.62
C ILE A 37 1.36 -8.39 3.90
N ARG A 38 0.24 -9.10 4.10
CA ARG A 38 0.05 -10.46 3.56
C ARG A 38 -0.73 -10.41 2.27
N SER A 39 -0.31 -11.21 1.28
CA SER A 39 -1.03 -11.39 0.00
C SER A 39 -2.26 -12.29 0.11
N ARG A 40 -2.43 -13.00 1.24
CA ARG A 40 -3.59 -13.87 1.49
C ARG A 40 -4.25 -13.49 2.81
N ILE A 41 -5.55 -13.23 2.77
CA ILE A 41 -6.35 -12.78 3.90
C ILE A 41 -7.40 -13.84 4.21
N GLY A 42 -7.44 -14.29 5.48
CA GLY A 42 -8.46 -15.23 5.94
C GLY A 42 -9.82 -14.58 5.98
N ALA A 43 -10.82 -15.22 5.38
CA ALA A 43 -12.20 -14.76 5.34
C ALA A 43 -13.17 -15.88 5.66
N VAL A 44 -14.31 -15.55 6.22
CA VAL A 44 -15.39 -16.49 6.54
C VAL A 44 -16.61 -16.17 5.68
N LEU A 45 -17.09 -17.16 4.96
CA LEU A 45 -18.26 -17.04 4.10
C LEU A 45 -19.46 -16.48 4.90
N GLY A 46 -20.18 -15.52 4.33
CA GLY A 46 -21.33 -14.87 4.94
C GLY A 46 -20.99 -13.87 6.06
N LYS A 47 -19.73 -13.64 6.39
CA LYS A 47 -19.31 -12.69 7.43
C LYS A 47 -18.77 -11.40 6.85
N ARG A 48 -18.86 -10.35 7.68
CA ARG A 48 -18.23 -9.07 7.38
C ARG A 48 -16.71 -9.19 7.38
N LEU A 49 -16.04 -8.50 6.45
CA LEU A 49 -14.59 -8.39 6.38
C LEU A 49 -14.22 -6.94 6.10
N VAL A 50 -13.12 -6.50 6.68
CA VAL A 50 -12.49 -5.21 6.36
C VAL A 50 -11.03 -5.47 6.04
N ILE A 51 -10.55 -4.91 4.94
CA ILE A 51 -9.15 -4.95 4.53
C ILE A 51 -8.64 -3.53 4.48
N ASP A 52 -7.70 -3.21 5.37
CA ASP A 52 -7.10 -1.88 5.42
C ASP A 52 -5.98 -1.76 4.39
N CYS A 53 -6.02 -0.69 3.63
CA CYS A 53 -4.88 -0.19 2.90
C CYS A 53 -4.32 1.02 3.64
N LYS A 54 -3.08 0.90 4.11
CA LYS A 54 -2.30 1.98 4.70
C LYS A 54 -1.09 2.24 3.83
N ALA A 55 -0.85 3.47 3.50
CA ALA A 55 0.22 3.87 2.62
C ALA A 55 0.95 5.11 3.13
N ASP A 56 2.25 5.13 2.89
CA ASP A 56 3.12 6.28 3.08
C ASP A 56 3.25 6.97 1.72
N PRO A 57 2.83 8.23 1.54
CA PRO A 57 2.91 8.92 0.27
C PRO A 57 4.34 9.32 -0.14
N GLY A 58 5.33 9.18 0.77
CA GLY A 58 6.70 9.64 0.56
C GLY A 58 6.88 11.15 0.77
N LEU A 59 5.93 11.93 0.33
CA LEU A 59 5.85 13.39 0.55
C LEU A 59 4.48 13.76 1.10
N PRO A 60 4.38 14.74 2.00
CA PRO A 60 3.10 15.33 2.35
C PRO A 60 2.58 16.07 1.11
N ASP A 61 1.58 15.51 0.46
CA ASP A 61 1.03 16.05 -0.78
C ASP A 61 -0.48 15.80 -0.85
N ASP A 62 -1.22 16.85 -1.15
CA ASP A 62 -2.68 16.82 -1.32
C ASP A 62 -3.11 16.11 -2.62
N PHE A 63 -2.15 15.72 -3.50
CA PHE A 63 -2.41 15.05 -4.76
C PHE A 63 -2.21 13.53 -4.72
N THR A 64 -2.05 12.97 -3.52
CA THR A 64 -1.94 11.51 -3.38
C THR A 64 -3.33 10.88 -3.36
N LEU A 65 -3.49 9.80 -4.12
CA LEU A 65 -4.71 9.01 -4.20
C LEU A 65 -4.45 7.61 -3.68
N VAL A 66 -5.30 7.14 -2.76
CA VAL A 66 -5.33 5.75 -2.32
C VAL A 66 -6.68 5.16 -2.69
N TYR A 67 -6.70 4.03 -3.40
CA TYR A 67 -7.93 3.39 -3.85
C TYR A 67 -7.77 1.88 -3.98
N TRP A 68 -8.90 1.18 -4.08
CA TRP A 68 -8.96 -0.25 -4.31
C TRP A 68 -9.44 -0.59 -5.71
N LEU A 69 -8.93 -1.71 -6.23
CA LEU A 69 -9.43 -2.34 -7.45
C LEU A 69 -9.81 -3.78 -7.16
N VAL A 70 -10.90 -4.24 -7.75
CA VAL A 70 -11.37 -5.63 -7.74
C VAL A 70 -11.27 -6.16 -9.15
N ASN A 71 -10.39 -7.15 -9.38
CA ASN A 71 -10.10 -7.67 -10.72
C ASN A 71 -9.78 -6.55 -11.74
N GLY A 72 -9.11 -5.47 -11.28
CA GLY A 72 -8.75 -4.32 -12.10
C GLY A 72 -9.83 -3.27 -12.29
N THR A 73 -10.99 -3.39 -11.63
CA THR A 73 -12.14 -2.47 -11.73
C THR A 73 -12.43 -1.86 -10.36
N PHE A 74 -12.95 -0.64 -10.31
CA PHE A 74 -13.35 -0.01 -9.05
C PHE A 74 -14.49 -0.79 -8.36
N PRO A 75 -14.50 -0.87 -7.01
CA PRO A 75 -15.47 -1.65 -6.25
C PRO A 75 -16.92 -1.29 -6.55
N GLU A 76 -17.24 -0.02 -6.74
CA GLU A 76 -18.60 0.45 -7.06
C GLU A 76 -19.11 0.00 -8.45
N VAL A 77 -18.16 -0.30 -9.36
CA VAL A 77 -18.47 -0.84 -10.68
C VAL A 77 -18.60 -2.37 -10.62
N ALA A 78 -17.72 -3.02 -9.86
CA ALA A 78 -17.70 -4.47 -9.71
C ALA A 78 -18.87 -4.98 -8.85
N TYR A 79 -19.31 -4.19 -7.86
CA TYR A 79 -20.35 -4.54 -6.88
C TYR A 79 -21.44 -3.45 -6.83
N THR A 80 -22.28 -3.42 -7.86
CA THR A 80 -23.36 -2.44 -8.00
C THR A 80 -24.42 -2.53 -6.91
N ASP A 81 -24.46 -3.64 -6.16
CA ASP A 81 -25.31 -3.85 -4.98
C ASP A 81 -24.78 -3.15 -3.70
N GLY A 82 -23.58 -2.59 -3.78
CA GLY A 82 -22.92 -1.95 -2.64
C GLY A 82 -22.53 -2.92 -1.51
N ARG A 83 -22.43 -4.22 -1.79
CA ARG A 83 -21.98 -5.24 -0.83
C ARG A 83 -20.51 -5.07 -0.47
N VAL A 84 -19.71 -4.69 -1.44
CA VAL A 84 -18.31 -4.32 -1.26
C VAL A 84 -18.13 -2.87 -1.64
N SER A 85 -17.53 -2.10 -0.76
CA SER A 85 -17.31 -0.67 -0.96
C SER A 85 -16.03 -0.20 -0.28
N GLU A 86 -15.52 0.94 -0.71
CA GLU A 86 -14.42 1.62 -0.02
C GLU A 86 -14.94 2.51 1.11
N THR A 87 -14.10 2.75 2.11
CA THR A 87 -14.34 3.83 3.08
C THR A 87 -13.90 5.17 2.50
N GLU A 88 -14.27 6.23 3.16
CA GLU A 88 -13.62 7.55 3.00
C GLU A 88 -12.12 7.41 3.30
N GLU A 89 -11.33 8.25 2.65
CA GLU A 89 -9.92 8.36 2.95
C GLU A 89 -9.73 9.05 4.30
N SER A 90 -8.76 8.56 5.06
CA SER A 90 -8.35 9.17 6.32
C SER A 90 -6.82 9.31 6.37
N VAL A 91 -6.35 10.35 7.04
CA VAL A 91 -4.92 10.64 7.19
C VAL A 91 -4.58 10.55 8.67
N SER A 92 -3.44 9.97 9.01
CA SER A 92 -2.93 9.93 10.39
C SER A 92 -2.67 11.33 10.93
N GLU A 93 -2.67 11.50 12.26
CA GLU A 93 -2.48 12.80 12.92
C GLU A 93 -1.16 13.48 12.53
N ASP A 94 -0.13 12.71 12.24
CA ASP A 94 1.19 13.18 11.79
C ASP A 94 1.28 13.43 10.28
N GLY A 95 0.20 13.20 9.52
CA GLY A 95 0.13 13.39 8.07
C GLY A 95 0.93 12.38 7.24
N ARG A 96 1.52 11.35 7.87
CA ARG A 96 2.45 10.42 7.20
C ARG A 96 1.81 9.18 6.62
N VAL A 97 0.61 8.85 7.04
CA VAL A 97 -0.06 7.64 6.61
C VAL A 97 -1.45 7.98 6.11
N ILE A 98 -1.73 7.60 4.88
CA ILE A 98 -3.05 7.66 4.29
C ILE A 98 -3.66 6.27 4.38
N GLN A 99 -4.94 6.19 4.78
CA GLN A 99 -5.67 4.95 4.91
C GLN A 99 -6.98 4.99 4.16
N ARG A 100 -7.27 3.89 3.44
CA ARG A 100 -8.58 3.60 2.84
C ARG A 100 -8.86 2.10 2.97
N SER A 101 -10.02 1.73 3.47
CA SER A 101 -10.36 0.32 3.72
C SER A 101 -11.38 -0.18 2.70
N LEU A 102 -11.20 -1.44 2.29
CA LEU A 102 -12.20 -2.17 1.51
C LEU A 102 -13.11 -2.95 2.46
N VAL A 103 -14.41 -2.69 2.42
CA VAL A 103 -15.40 -3.23 3.34
C VAL A 103 -16.33 -4.19 2.61
N PHE A 104 -16.36 -5.44 3.06
CA PHE A 104 -17.33 -6.45 2.66
C PHE A 104 -18.41 -6.51 3.73
N LYS A 105 -19.66 -6.22 3.39
CA LYS A 105 -20.81 -6.42 4.29
C LYS A 105 -21.00 -7.91 4.58
N SER A 106 -20.75 -8.74 3.58
CA SER A 106 -20.81 -10.20 3.65
C SER A 106 -19.91 -10.79 2.55
N VAL A 107 -19.02 -11.70 2.93
CA VAL A 107 -18.13 -12.42 1.98
C VAL A 107 -18.93 -13.50 1.26
N THR A 108 -18.79 -13.58 -0.06
CA THR A 108 -19.42 -14.61 -0.92
C THR A 108 -18.40 -15.57 -1.50
N ALA A 109 -18.85 -16.67 -2.13
CA ALA A 109 -17.97 -17.64 -2.76
C ALA A 109 -17.16 -17.05 -3.94
N GLU A 110 -17.67 -16.01 -4.60
CA GLU A 110 -17.00 -15.34 -5.71
C GLU A 110 -15.79 -14.53 -5.24
N ASP A 111 -15.86 -13.96 -4.04
CA ASP A 111 -14.78 -13.15 -3.48
C ASP A 111 -13.49 -13.97 -3.29
N PHE A 112 -13.59 -15.28 -3.07
CA PHE A 112 -12.43 -16.17 -2.98
C PHE A 112 -11.72 -16.43 -4.32
N ARG A 113 -12.33 -16.03 -5.43
CA ARG A 113 -11.77 -16.14 -6.79
C ARG A 113 -11.32 -14.79 -7.34
N SER A 114 -11.61 -13.72 -6.60
CA SER A 114 -11.28 -12.35 -6.98
C SER A 114 -9.94 -11.91 -6.41
N THR A 115 -9.33 -10.95 -7.08
CA THR A 115 -8.14 -10.23 -6.61
C THR A 115 -8.53 -8.84 -6.16
N PHE A 116 -7.93 -8.38 -5.09
CA PHE A 116 -8.16 -7.06 -4.51
C PHE A 116 -6.83 -6.33 -4.45
N THR A 117 -6.71 -5.23 -5.18
CA THR A 117 -5.46 -4.48 -5.27
C THR A 117 -5.65 -3.11 -4.64
N CYS A 118 -4.88 -2.83 -3.58
CA CYS A 118 -4.71 -1.48 -3.09
C CYS A 118 -3.65 -0.77 -3.93
N VAL A 119 -3.91 0.45 -4.30
CA VAL A 119 -3.02 1.31 -5.10
C VAL A 119 -2.83 2.62 -4.37
N ILE A 120 -1.58 3.08 -4.29
CA ILE A 120 -1.24 4.47 -3.97
C ILE A 120 -0.60 5.10 -5.20
N ASN A 121 -1.11 6.25 -5.60
CA ASN A 121 -0.59 7.04 -6.71
C ASN A 121 -0.34 8.47 -6.22
N SER A 122 0.91 8.93 -6.32
CA SER A 122 1.34 10.27 -5.93
C SER A 122 2.26 10.86 -6.99
N PRO A 123 2.56 12.17 -6.96
CA PRO A 123 3.56 12.77 -7.83
C PRO A 123 4.95 12.13 -7.73
N ALA A 124 5.27 11.49 -6.59
CA ALA A 124 6.53 10.78 -6.37
C ALA A 124 6.55 9.36 -6.97
N GLY A 125 5.42 8.83 -7.47
CA GLY A 125 5.33 7.52 -8.09
C GLY A 125 4.08 6.73 -7.71
N LEU A 126 4.14 5.42 -7.96
CA LEU A 126 3.05 4.48 -7.76
C LEU A 126 3.56 3.25 -7.03
N ASP A 127 2.79 2.78 -6.03
CA ASP A 127 2.94 1.44 -5.44
C ASP A 127 1.59 0.74 -5.41
N GLN A 128 1.60 -0.60 -5.50
CA GLN A 128 0.37 -1.39 -5.47
C GLN A 128 0.60 -2.73 -4.77
N ARG A 129 -0.44 -3.20 -4.08
CA ARG A 129 -0.43 -4.50 -3.42
C ARG A 129 -1.72 -5.27 -3.63
N THR A 130 -1.57 -6.44 -4.23
CA THR A 130 -2.69 -7.34 -4.50
C THR A 130 -2.82 -8.39 -3.40
N VAL A 131 -4.05 -8.62 -2.95
CA VAL A 131 -4.43 -9.66 -2.01
C VAL A 131 -5.52 -10.56 -2.58
N THR A 132 -5.60 -11.78 -2.06
CA THR A 132 -6.68 -12.75 -2.33
C THR A 132 -7.27 -13.23 -1.00
N LEU A 133 -8.51 -13.71 -1.03
CA LEU A 133 -9.14 -14.27 0.15
C LEU A 133 -8.89 -15.78 0.24
N MET A 134 -8.74 -16.29 1.46
CA MET A 134 -8.70 -17.72 1.79
C MET A 134 -9.83 -18.05 2.75
N ALA A 135 -10.52 -19.17 2.53
CA ALA A 135 -11.53 -19.65 3.46
C ALA A 135 -10.88 -20.00 4.81
N ASN A 136 -11.38 -19.40 5.88
CA ASN A 136 -10.95 -19.71 7.24
C ASN A 136 -11.93 -20.71 7.86
N HIS A 137 -11.56 -22.00 7.85
CA HIS A 137 -12.39 -23.08 8.36
C HIS A 137 -12.43 -23.16 9.91
N LYS A 138 -11.56 -22.44 10.63
CA LYS A 138 -11.51 -22.49 12.09
C LYS A 138 -12.76 -21.93 12.80
N ALA A 139 -13.60 -21.17 12.11
CA ALA A 139 -14.80 -20.57 12.70
C ALA A 139 -16.06 -21.47 12.63
N ILE A 140 -15.98 -22.66 12.02
CA ILE A 140 -17.13 -23.53 11.80
C ILE A 140 -17.33 -24.56 12.92
N PHE A 141 -16.34 -24.79 13.75
CA PHE A 141 -16.44 -25.70 14.89
C PHE A 141 -16.26 -24.92 16.19
N PRO A 142 -17.34 -24.70 16.97
CA PRO A 142 -17.18 -24.30 18.37
C PRO A 142 -16.38 -25.40 19.09
N PRO A 143 -15.47 -25.06 20.02
CA PRO A 143 -14.79 -26.08 20.79
C PRO A 143 -15.82 -26.98 21.46
N LEU A 144 -15.71 -28.30 21.25
CA LEU A 144 -16.52 -29.28 21.93
C LEU A 144 -16.44 -29.02 23.43
N SER A 145 -17.55 -28.72 24.05
CA SER A 145 -17.64 -28.60 25.48
C SER A 145 -17.11 -29.89 26.12
N PRO A 146 -16.23 -29.81 27.13
CA PRO A 146 -15.76 -31.02 27.81
C PRO A 146 -16.94 -31.81 28.34
N THR A 147 -17.06 -33.06 27.90
CA THR A 147 -18.06 -34.00 28.40
C THR A 147 -17.94 -34.06 29.95
N PRO A 148 -19.07 -33.99 30.69
CA PRO A 148 -19.03 -34.13 32.13
C PRO A 148 -18.49 -35.51 32.46
N ASN A 149 -17.43 -35.54 33.26
CA ASN A 149 -16.77 -36.75 33.75
C ASN A 149 -17.76 -37.53 34.65
N THR A 150 -18.40 -38.54 34.11
CA THR A 150 -19.30 -39.43 34.88
C THR A 150 -18.42 -40.31 35.79
N LYS A 151 -18.31 -39.94 37.05
CA LYS A 151 -17.69 -40.73 38.09
C LYS A 151 -18.35 -42.12 38.13
N PRO A 152 -17.62 -43.23 38.11
CA PRO A 152 -18.20 -44.54 38.34
C PRO A 152 -18.70 -44.65 39.78
N ARG A 153 -20.00 -45.02 39.90
CA ARG A 153 -20.66 -45.34 41.18
C ARG A 153 -20.04 -46.64 41.70
N ARG A 154 -19.36 -46.58 42.85
CA ARG A 154 -18.99 -47.78 43.58
C ARG A 154 -20.26 -48.35 44.19
N GLU A 155 -20.62 -49.58 43.83
CA GLU A 155 -21.56 -50.43 44.55
C GLU A 155 -20.84 -51.04 45.75
N GLN A 156 -21.46 -50.96 46.91
CA GLN A 156 -21.18 -51.73 48.10
C GLN A 156 -22.07 -52.97 48.14
#